data_bad2ff33b785623ec65ad8e3cf6fd8d3
#
_entry.id   bad2ff33b785623ec65ad8e3cf6fd8d3
#
_cell.length_a   1.000
_cell.length_b   1.000
_cell.length_c   1.000
_cell.angle_alpha   90.00
_cell.angle_beta   90.00
_cell.angle_gamma   90.00
#
_symmetry.space_group_name_H-M   'P 1'
#
loop_
_entity.id
_entity.type
_entity.pdbx_description
1 polymer ?
#
loop_
_entity_poly.entity_id
_entity_poly.type
_entity_poly.pdbx_seq_one_letter_code
_entity_poly.pdbx_strand_id
1 'polypeptide(L)'
;MRPQRLHPAIRNRVRFLPNIPAGPLGRLIGRAVRQRLPEPKLPDGVLWGTVAGLPGGPVRLYVPAPGRPRTGGAVLWIHGGGLVSGSAVQDHRWAGRLCAELGTVVVSAEYRLAPEHPFPAPLDDCHAVWRWLLEHAADLGVDTGRVAVGGQSAGGGLAAALAQRLHDEGGTRPVAQWLFCPMLDDRTASDRALDAVRHPVWDNRSNRAGWAAYLGAEPGGPGASPPPPYAVPARREDLAGLPPAWIGIGDADLFHRESCDFAARLRAAGVDTELDVMPGAPHGVETLAGDVPWVRAYIRRAERWLAERLAKG
;
A
#
# COMPACT_ATOMS: atom_id res chain seq x y z
N MET A 1 22.78 -15.29 9.87
CA MET A 1 21.72 -14.84 8.94
C MET A 1 22.17 -15.15 7.52
N ARG A 2 21.39 -15.90 6.74
CA ARG A 2 21.68 -16.15 5.32
C ARG A 2 21.35 -14.89 4.53
N PRO A 3 22.29 -14.31 3.75
CA PRO A 3 22.00 -13.15 2.93
C PRO A 3 21.13 -13.56 1.76
N GLN A 4 20.06 -12.84 1.53
CA GLN A 4 19.29 -12.97 0.30
C GLN A 4 20.08 -12.45 -0.90
N ARG A 5 19.89 -13.06 -2.07
CA ARG A 5 20.57 -12.63 -3.30
C ARG A 5 19.89 -11.38 -3.85
N LEU A 6 20.40 -10.21 -3.50
CA LEU A 6 19.94 -8.95 -4.07
C LEU A 6 20.36 -8.80 -5.52
N HIS A 7 19.45 -8.25 -6.33
CA HIS A 7 19.75 -7.95 -7.74
C HIS A 7 20.95 -7.00 -7.85
N PRO A 8 21.90 -7.25 -8.79
CA PRO A 8 23.13 -6.45 -8.91
C PRO A 8 22.89 -4.95 -9.02
N ALA A 9 21.86 -4.52 -9.75
CA ALA A 9 21.55 -3.11 -9.99
C ALA A 9 21.22 -2.31 -8.71
N ILE A 10 20.79 -2.97 -7.64
CA ILE A 10 20.38 -2.32 -6.38
C ILE A 10 21.18 -2.76 -5.16
N ARG A 11 22.01 -3.80 -5.30
CA ARG A 11 22.77 -4.40 -4.19
C ARG A 11 23.53 -3.36 -3.38
N ASN A 12 24.24 -2.44 -4.03
CA ASN A 12 25.04 -1.42 -3.34
C ASN A 12 24.21 -0.37 -2.62
N ARG A 13 22.96 -0.13 -3.05
CA ARG A 13 22.05 0.80 -2.40
C ARG A 13 21.39 0.18 -1.16
N VAL A 14 21.15 -1.12 -1.19
CA VAL A 14 20.25 -1.79 -0.23
C VAL A 14 21.00 -2.58 0.84
N ARG A 15 22.17 -3.17 0.51
CA ARG A 15 22.89 -4.10 1.41
C ARG A 15 23.24 -3.51 2.79
N PHE A 16 23.34 -2.20 2.89
CA PHE A 16 23.69 -1.50 4.14
C PHE A 16 22.52 -0.73 4.76
N LEU A 17 21.33 -0.75 4.12
CA LEU A 17 20.17 -0.09 4.71
C LEU A 17 19.81 -0.77 6.02
N PRO A 18 19.64 0.01 7.09
CA PRO A 18 19.10 -0.52 8.34
C PRO A 18 17.64 -0.91 8.15
N ASN A 19 17.17 -1.87 8.94
CA ASN A 19 15.76 -2.13 9.05
C ASN A 19 15.05 -0.97 9.76
N ILE A 20 13.81 -0.71 9.39
CA ILE A 20 12.99 0.31 10.03
C ILE A 20 12.53 -0.25 11.39
N PRO A 21 12.99 0.32 12.53
CA PRO A 21 12.59 -0.20 13.82
C PRO A 21 11.13 0.13 14.10
N ALA A 22 10.30 -0.88 14.35
CA ALA A 22 8.90 -0.69 14.74
C ALA A 22 8.71 -0.57 16.28
N GLY A 23 9.78 -0.60 17.05
CA GLY A 23 9.74 -0.36 18.49
C GLY A 23 9.41 1.10 18.87
N PRO A 24 9.11 1.41 20.16
CA PRO A 24 8.63 2.72 20.58
C PRO A 24 9.51 3.89 20.14
N LEU A 25 10.82 3.79 20.36
CA LEU A 25 11.78 4.82 19.97
C LEU A 25 11.91 4.97 18.46
N GLY A 26 11.92 3.86 17.72
CA GLY A 26 12.01 3.88 16.25
C GLY A 26 10.77 4.51 15.62
N ARG A 27 9.58 4.27 16.17
CA ARG A 27 8.33 4.92 15.76
C ARG A 27 8.38 6.43 15.96
N LEU A 28 8.80 6.87 17.16
CA LEU A 28 8.91 8.29 17.49
C LEU A 28 9.87 9.02 16.55
N ILE A 29 11.07 8.48 16.34
CA ILE A 29 12.07 9.03 15.42
C ILE A 29 11.55 9.04 13.98
N GLY A 30 10.99 7.93 13.51
CA GLY A 30 10.45 7.82 12.14
C GLY A 30 9.34 8.82 11.85
N ARG A 31 8.42 9.04 12.80
CA ARG A 31 7.36 10.06 12.70
C ARG A 31 7.92 11.48 12.67
N ALA A 32 8.85 11.80 13.61
CA ALA A 32 9.45 13.13 13.70
C ALA A 32 10.29 13.50 12.45
N VAL A 33 11.05 12.55 11.92
CA VAL A 33 11.86 12.78 10.71
C VAL A 33 10.97 13.04 9.50
N ARG A 34 9.91 12.26 9.32
CA ARG A 34 9.02 12.38 8.14
C ARG A 34 8.26 13.70 8.11
N GLN A 35 7.86 14.23 9.26
CA GLN A 35 7.18 15.53 9.35
C GLN A 35 8.07 16.72 8.95
N ARG A 36 9.39 16.54 8.94
CA ARG A 36 10.40 17.58 8.66
C ARG A 36 11.08 17.44 7.31
N LEU A 37 10.77 16.39 6.54
CA LEU A 37 11.34 16.26 5.20
C LEU A 37 10.76 17.35 4.29
N PRO A 38 11.61 18.05 3.51
CA PRO A 38 11.12 19.00 2.53
C PRO A 38 10.30 18.27 1.47
N GLU A 39 9.20 18.88 1.07
CA GLU A 39 8.37 18.32 -0.01
C GLU A 39 9.11 18.47 -1.34
N PRO A 40 9.36 17.36 -2.05
CA PRO A 40 10.02 17.43 -3.35
C PRO A 40 9.12 18.13 -4.37
N LYS A 41 9.72 18.89 -5.31
CA LYS A 41 8.98 19.49 -6.41
C LYS A 41 8.25 18.41 -7.22
N LEU A 42 6.98 18.64 -7.51
CA LEU A 42 6.18 17.77 -8.36
C LEU A 42 6.50 17.98 -9.85
N PRO A 43 6.16 17.00 -10.71
CA PRO A 43 6.18 17.20 -12.16
C PRO A 43 5.29 18.37 -12.59
N ASP A 44 5.68 19.02 -13.68
CA ASP A 44 4.85 20.09 -14.27
C ASP A 44 3.50 19.53 -14.75
N GLY A 45 2.45 20.30 -14.54
CA GLY A 45 1.10 19.92 -14.96
C GLY A 45 0.32 19.13 -13.90
N VAL A 46 0.76 19.16 -12.63
CA VAL A 46 0.00 18.66 -11.48
C VAL A 46 -0.26 19.79 -10.51
N LEU A 47 -1.51 19.94 -10.13
CA LEU A 47 -1.91 20.75 -8.98
C LEU A 47 -2.08 19.82 -7.78
N TRP A 48 -1.73 20.30 -6.59
CA TRP A 48 -1.96 19.56 -5.36
C TRP A 48 -2.41 20.48 -4.23
N GLY A 49 -3.07 19.86 -3.25
CA GLY A 49 -3.52 20.53 -2.04
C GLY A 49 -3.82 19.53 -0.93
N THR A 50 -4.29 20.03 0.19
CA THR A 50 -4.74 19.23 1.32
C THR A 50 -6.22 19.43 1.57
N VAL A 51 -6.90 18.33 1.91
CA VAL A 51 -8.30 18.33 2.35
C VAL A 51 -8.33 18.01 3.83
N ALA A 52 -8.83 18.96 4.62
CA ALA A 52 -8.97 18.81 6.07
C ALA A 52 -10.35 18.24 6.45
N GLY A 53 -10.52 17.88 7.73
CA GLY A 53 -11.81 17.45 8.29
C GLY A 53 -12.06 15.94 8.22
N LEU A 54 -11.13 15.15 7.70
CA LEU A 54 -11.22 13.68 7.71
C LEU A 54 -10.61 13.10 9.01
N PRO A 55 -11.13 11.95 9.49
CA PRO A 55 -10.74 11.41 10.80
C PRO A 55 -9.25 11.10 10.95
N GLY A 56 -8.60 10.60 9.88
CA GLY A 56 -7.18 10.26 9.87
C GLY A 56 -6.25 11.47 9.81
N GLY A 57 -6.79 12.65 9.50
CA GLY A 57 -6.01 13.89 9.28
C GLY A 57 -6.15 14.41 7.85
N PRO A 58 -5.40 15.47 7.49
CA PRO A 58 -5.48 16.07 6.17
C PRO A 58 -4.96 15.11 5.10
N VAL A 59 -5.81 14.73 4.16
CA VAL A 59 -5.40 13.94 2.99
C VAL A 59 -4.81 14.84 1.91
N ARG A 60 -3.96 14.25 1.05
CA ARG A 60 -3.35 14.96 -0.07
C ARG A 60 -4.10 14.65 -1.35
N LEU A 61 -4.52 15.70 -2.04
CA LEU A 61 -5.20 15.63 -3.33
C LEU A 61 -4.25 16.09 -4.44
N TYR A 62 -4.16 15.28 -5.50
CA TYR A 62 -3.40 15.61 -6.71
C TYR A 62 -4.34 15.56 -7.90
N VAL A 63 -4.36 16.61 -8.70
CA VAL A 63 -5.23 16.71 -9.87
C VAL A 63 -4.43 17.16 -11.09
N PRO A 64 -4.71 16.65 -12.29
CA PRO A 64 -4.11 17.18 -13.51
C PRO A 64 -4.45 18.66 -13.67
N ALA A 65 -3.44 19.49 -13.98
CA ALA A 65 -3.64 20.93 -14.21
C ALA A 65 -4.56 21.19 -15.41
N PRO A 66 -5.19 22.37 -15.49
CA PRO A 66 -5.98 22.75 -16.66
C PRO A 66 -5.21 22.59 -17.97
N GLY A 67 -5.87 22.07 -19.00
CA GLY A 67 -5.27 21.79 -20.31
C GLY A 67 -4.46 20.49 -20.40
N ARG A 68 -4.33 19.73 -19.31
CA ARG A 68 -3.74 18.38 -19.35
C ARG A 68 -4.79 17.32 -19.61
N PRO A 69 -4.43 16.21 -20.28
CA PRO A 69 -5.33 15.08 -20.45
C PRO A 69 -5.86 14.57 -19.11
N ARG A 70 -7.14 14.25 -19.04
CA ARG A 70 -7.79 13.67 -17.87
C ARG A 70 -8.49 12.38 -18.26
N THR A 71 -8.24 11.31 -17.52
CA THR A 71 -8.87 10.01 -17.77
C THR A 71 -10.27 9.91 -17.17
N GLY A 72 -10.63 10.81 -16.26
CA GLY A 72 -11.86 10.69 -15.46
C GLY A 72 -11.76 9.63 -14.37
N GLY A 73 -10.63 8.94 -14.23
CA GLY A 73 -10.40 7.97 -13.16
C GLY A 73 -9.77 8.59 -11.92
N ALA A 74 -9.79 7.84 -10.80
CA ALA A 74 -9.09 8.21 -9.58
C ALA A 74 -8.41 7.01 -8.92
N VAL A 75 -7.40 7.30 -8.09
CA VAL A 75 -6.73 6.34 -7.22
C VAL A 75 -6.77 6.84 -5.78
N LEU A 76 -7.36 6.06 -4.90
CA LEU A 76 -7.14 6.20 -3.47
C LEU A 76 -5.83 5.47 -3.14
N TRP A 77 -4.79 6.22 -2.79
CA TRP A 77 -3.47 5.70 -2.43
C TRP A 77 -3.27 5.71 -0.92
N ILE A 78 -2.79 4.59 -0.37
CA ILE A 78 -2.58 4.39 1.06
C ILE A 78 -1.09 4.13 1.31
N HIS A 79 -0.49 4.95 2.18
CA HIS A 79 0.94 4.90 2.47
C HIS A 79 1.36 3.69 3.30
N GLY A 80 2.63 3.28 3.17
CA GLY A 80 3.26 2.27 3.99
C GLY A 80 3.72 2.78 5.36
N GLY A 81 4.34 1.89 6.13
CA GLY A 81 4.92 2.23 7.44
C GLY A 81 4.59 1.23 8.55
N GLY A 82 4.22 -0.01 8.19
CA GLY A 82 3.99 -1.11 9.14
C GLY A 82 2.83 -0.85 10.10
N LEU A 83 1.86 -0.01 9.72
CA LEU A 83 0.68 0.40 10.51
C LEU A 83 1.02 1.28 11.74
N VAL A 84 2.30 1.51 12.02
CA VAL A 84 2.80 2.21 13.23
C VAL A 84 3.56 3.49 12.92
N SER A 85 3.85 3.74 11.65
CA SER A 85 4.59 4.92 11.19
C SER A 85 4.15 5.28 9.76
N GLY A 86 4.66 6.36 9.22
CA GLY A 86 4.31 6.82 7.88
C GLY A 86 3.40 8.03 7.89
N SER A 87 3.21 8.59 6.74
CA SER A 87 2.24 9.65 6.45
C SER A 87 2.11 9.81 4.93
N ALA A 88 1.03 10.43 4.47
CA ALA A 88 0.80 10.73 3.05
C ALA A 88 1.90 11.61 2.42
N VAL A 89 2.69 12.34 3.26
CA VAL A 89 3.82 13.17 2.80
C VAL A 89 4.90 12.33 2.13
N GLN A 90 5.16 11.11 2.62
CA GLN A 90 6.23 10.27 2.08
C GLN A 90 6.02 9.90 0.61
N ASP A 91 4.78 9.83 0.17
CA ASP A 91 4.40 9.43 -1.17
C ASP A 91 4.08 10.62 -2.09
N HIS A 92 4.38 11.87 -1.64
CA HIS A 92 4.10 13.09 -2.38
C HIS A 92 4.60 13.04 -3.84
N ARG A 93 5.88 12.65 -4.01
CA ARG A 93 6.48 12.53 -5.35
C ARG A 93 5.86 11.39 -6.17
N TRP A 94 5.54 10.27 -5.52
CA TRP A 94 4.89 9.13 -6.15
C TRP A 94 3.51 9.49 -6.66
N ALA A 95 2.66 10.04 -5.80
CA ALA A 95 1.29 10.43 -6.13
C ALA A 95 1.24 11.51 -7.23
N GLY A 96 2.12 12.52 -7.14
CA GLY A 96 2.21 13.56 -8.17
C GLY A 96 2.66 13.01 -9.51
N ARG A 97 3.64 12.09 -9.54
CA ARG A 97 4.07 11.44 -10.78
C ARG A 97 2.96 10.57 -11.37
N LEU A 98 2.28 9.78 -10.56
CA LEU A 98 1.13 8.96 -10.99
C LEU A 98 0.03 9.83 -11.61
N CYS A 99 -0.32 10.95 -10.97
CA CYS A 99 -1.27 11.92 -11.50
C CYS A 99 -0.83 12.48 -12.86
N ALA A 100 0.45 12.86 -13.00
CA ALA A 100 0.99 13.41 -14.26
C ALA A 100 1.01 12.38 -15.40
N GLU A 101 1.47 11.16 -15.12
CA GLU A 101 1.68 10.12 -16.14
C GLU A 101 0.36 9.49 -16.60
N LEU A 102 -0.60 9.29 -15.70
CA LEU A 102 -1.89 8.68 -16.04
C LEU A 102 -3.01 9.69 -16.29
N GLY A 103 -2.81 10.97 -16.03
CA GLY A 103 -3.89 11.97 -16.14
C GLY A 103 -5.07 11.66 -15.20
N THR A 104 -4.81 11.05 -14.06
CA THR A 104 -5.80 10.59 -13.07
C THR A 104 -5.74 11.42 -11.80
N VAL A 105 -6.85 11.55 -11.09
CA VAL A 105 -6.87 12.11 -9.74
C VAL A 105 -6.25 11.12 -8.77
N VAL A 106 -5.39 11.60 -7.86
CA VAL A 106 -4.84 10.78 -6.78
C VAL A 106 -5.18 11.39 -5.43
N VAL A 107 -5.81 10.61 -4.58
CA VAL A 107 -6.10 10.97 -3.18
C VAL A 107 -5.21 10.11 -2.29
N SER A 108 -4.19 10.73 -1.68
CA SER A 108 -3.30 10.02 -0.75
C SER A 108 -3.83 10.14 0.67
N ALA A 109 -4.29 9.02 1.21
CA ALA A 109 -4.91 8.94 2.52
C ALA A 109 -3.91 9.19 3.65
N GLU A 110 -4.29 10.00 4.62
CA GLU A 110 -3.72 9.99 5.96
C GLU A 110 -4.60 9.10 6.84
N TYR A 111 -3.99 8.29 7.70
CA TYR A 111 -4.72 7.45 8.63
C TYR A 111 -4.04 7.40 10.00
N ARG A 112 -4.84 7.24 11.05
CA ARG A 112 -4.35 7.12 12.42
C ARG A 112 -3.52 5.86 12.60
N LEU A 113 -2.46 5.96 13.37
CA LEU A 113 -1.44 4.93 13.52
C LEU A 113 -1.57 4.17 14.85
N ALA A 114 -1.28 2.89 14.80
CA ALA A 114 -1.14 2.04 15.98
C ALA A 114 0.20 2.36 16.71
N PRO A 115 0.32 2.07 17.99
CA PRO A 115 -0.68 1.49 18.90
C PRO A 115 -1.68 2.50 19.47
N GLU A 116 -1.51 3.80 19.24
CA GLU A 116 -2.40 4.83 19.78
C GLU A 116 -3.82 4.67 19.23
N HIS A 117 -3.92 4.21 18.00
CA HIS A 117 -5.17 3.93 17.31
C HIS A 117 -5.06 2.57 16.59
N PRO A 118 -5.32 1.45 17.33
CA PRO A 118 -5.29 0.12 16.74
C PRO A 118 -6.45 -0.10 15.78
N PHE A 119 -6.55 -1.30 15.19
CA PHE A 119 -7.73 -1.72 14.42
C PHE A 119 -9.01 -1.47 15.22
N PRO A 120 -10.10 -0.92 14.60
CA PRO A 120 -10.25 -0.68 13.17
C PRO A 120 -9.85 0.73 12.68
N ALA A 121 -9.31 1.60 13.55
CA ALA A 121 -9.15 3.02 13.25
C ALA A 121 -8.42 3.32 11.93
N PRO A 122 -7.27 2.69 11.57
CA PRO A 122 -6.60 2.94 10.30
C PRO A 122 -7.47 2.59 9.07
N LEU A 123 -8.22 1.50 9.15
CA LEU A 123 -9.12 1.09 8.07
C LEU A 123 -10.35 2.00 7.96
N ASP A 124 -10.91 2.43 9.10
CA ASP A 124 -12.05 3.37 9.13
C ASP A 124 -11.67 4.71 8.51
N ASP A 125 -10.45 5.18 8.75
CA ASP A 125 -9.95 6.42 8.15
C ASP A 125 -9.81 6.28 6.63
N CYS A 126 -9.26 5.17 6.13
CA CYS A 126 -9.19 4.89 4.70
C CYS A 126 -10.59 4.78 4.07
N HIS A 127 -11.55 4.18 4.77
CA HIS A 127 -12.94 4.10 4.34
C HIS A 127 -13.61 5.50 4.30
N ALA A 128 -13.32 6.36 5.27
CA ALA A 128 -13.81 7.73 5.26
C ALA A 128 -13.26 8.53 4.06
N VAL A 129 -11.98 8.34 3.69
CA VAL A 129 -11.38 8.94 2.49
C VAL A 129 -12.02 8.41 1.22
N TRP A 130 -12.33 7.11 1.14
CA TRP A 130 -13.08 6.52 0.02
C TRP A 130 -14.45 7.18 -0.16
N ARG A 131 -15.21 7.30 0.91
CA ARG A 131 -16.52 7.94 0.88
C ARG A 131 -16.42 9.40 0.46
N TRP A 132 -15.49 10.15 1.04
CA TRP A 132 -15.24 11.54 0.66
C TRP A 132 -14.92 11.67 -0.83
N LEU A 133 -14.07 10.81 -1.38
CA LEU A 133 -13.73 10.82 -2.81
C LEU A 133 -14.97 10.62 -3.68
N LEU A 134 -15.84 9.69 -3.35
CA LEU A 134 -17.07 9.45 -4.10
C LEU A 134 -18.06 10.63 -3.99
N GLU A 135 -18.21 11.22 -2.81
CA GLU A 135 -19.06 12.37 -2.56
C GLU A 135 -18.63 13.62 -3.35
N HIS A 136 -17.32 13.77 -3.59
CA HIS A 136 -16.73 14.90 -4.33
C HIS A 136 -16.31 14.55 -5.76
N ALA A 137 -16.67 13.37 -6.25
CA ALA A 137 -16.22 12.88 -7.56
C ALA A 137 -16.59 13.83 -8.70
N ALA A 138 -17.81 14.38 -8.68
CA ALA A 138 -18.28 15.31 -9.70
C ALA A 138 -17.42 16.60 -9.76
N ASP A 139 -17.10 17.20 -8.61
CA ASP A 139 -16.28 18.41 -8.51
C ASP A 139 -14.84 18.15 -8.96
N LEU A 140 -14.36 16.92 -8.75
CA LEU A 140 -13.04 16.48 -9.17
C LEU A 140 -12.98 16.02 -10.64
N GLY A 141 -14.12 15.93 -11.32
CA GLY A 141 -14.24 15.39 -12.67
C GLY A 141 -13.89 13.90 -12.73
N VAL A 142 -14.28 13.16 -11.70
CA VAL A 142 -14.04 11.71 -11.53
C VAL A 142 -15.34 10.96 -11.76
N ASP A 143 -15.27 9.89 -12.55
CA ASP A 143 -16.31 8.89 -12.68
C ASP A 143 -16.16 7.89 -11.50
N THR A 144 -17.20 7.76 -10.68
CA THR A 144 -17.20 6.86 -9.52
C THR A 144 -17.05 5.38 -9.89
N GLY A 145 -17.38 5.01 -11.13
CA GLY A 145 -17.13 3.67 -11.69
C GLY A 145 -15.68 3.44 -12.10
N ARG A 146 -14.78 4.45 -11.97
CA ARG A 146 -13.39 4.41 -12.42
C ARG A 146 -12.40 4.75 -11.29
N VAL A 147 -12.70 4.31 -10.08
CA VAL A 147 -11.87 4.55 -8.89
C VAL A 147 -11.19 3.25 -8.46
N ALA A 148 -9.86 3.26 -8.38
CA ALA A 148 -9.06 2.17 -7.85
C ALA A 148 -8.61 2.45 -6.42
N VAL A 149 -8.34 1.39 -5.64
CA VAL A 149 -7.62 1.48 -4.36
C VAL A 149 -6.23 0.90 -4.52
N GLY A 150 -5.24 1.56 -3.94
CA GLY A 150 -3.86 1.07 -4.00
C GLY A 150 -3.05 1.47 -2.79
N GLY A 151 -1.91 0.85 -2.61
CA GLY A 151 -1.00 1.17 -1.52
C GLY A 151 0.25 0.34 -1.50
N GLN A 152 1.18 0.75 -0.64
CA GLN A 152 2.47 0.10 -0.45
C GLN A 152 2.57 -0.51 0.94
N SER A 153 3.09 -1.73 1.06
CA SER A 153 3.40 -2.37 2.35
C SER A 153 2.14 -2.46 3.24
N ALA A 154 2.17 -1.87 4.42
CA ALA A 154 0.99 -1.75 5.30
C ALA A 154 -0.20 -1.08 4.58
N GLY A 155 0.06 -0.06 3.77
CA GLY A 155 -0.98 0.58 2.94
C GLY A 155 -1.55 -0.34 1.87
N GLY A 156 -0.73 -1.26 1.31
CA GLY A 156 -1.20 -2.33 0.42
C GLY A 156 -2.12 -3.31 1.15
N GLY A 157 -1.81 -3.64 2.41
CA GLY A 157 -2.69 -4.43 3.28
C GLY A 157 -4.02 -3.73 3.56
N LEU A 158 -3.97 -2.43 3.93
CA LEU A 158 -5.18 -1.62 4.14
C LEU A 158 -6.01 -1.46 2.85
N ALA A 159 -5.38 -1.35 1.69
CA ALA A 159 -6.09 -1.30 0.41
C ALA A 159 -6.84 -2.61 0.11
N ALA A 160 -6.21 -3.76 0.36
CA ALA A 160 -6.85 -5.06 0.24
C ALA A 160 -8.00 -5.23 1.25
N ALA A 161 -7.80 -4.81 2.51
CA ALA A 161 -8.83 -4.81 3.56
C ALA A 161 -10.02 -3.92 3.20
N LEU A 162 -9.74 -2.72 2.68
CA LEU A 162 -10.76 -1.77 2.23
C LEU A 162 -11.57 -2.35 1.06
N ALA A 163 -10.91 -2.97 0.08
CA ALA A 163 -11.60 -3.63 -1.03
C ALA A 163 -12.54 -4.75 -0.56
N GLN A 164 -12.13 -5.54 0.43
CA GLN A 164 -12.98 -6.57 1.05
C GLN A 164 -14.18 -5.96 1.77
N ARG A 165 -13.97 -4.92 2.56
CA ARG A 165 -15.03 -4.23 3.28
C ARG A 165 -16.06 -3.61 2.34
N LEU A 166 -15.60 -2.88 1.31
CA LEU A 166 -16.48 -2.27 0.30
C LEU A 166 -17.25 -3.31 -0.52
N HIS A 167 -16.66 -4.49 -0.74
CA HIS A 167 -17.35 -5.62 -1.36
C HIS A 167 -18.54 -6.08 -0.52
N ASP A 168 -18.36 -6.23 0.80
CA ASP A 168 -19.39 -6.73 1.72
C ASP A 168 -20.47 -5.67 2.02
N GLU A 169 -20.09 -4.39 2.08
CA GLU A 169 -21.04 -3.28 2.26
C GLU A 169 -21.94 -3.07 1.03
N GLY A 170 -21.49 -3.53 -0.16
CA GLY A 170 -22.19 -3.27 -1.41
C GLY A 170 -22.04 -1.83 -1.90
N GLY A 171 -22.78 -1.45 -2.95
CA GLY A 171 -22.68 -0.13 -3.56
C GLY A 171 -21.48 0.02 -4.50
N THR A 172 -20.91 1.22 -4.58
CA THR A 172 -19.76 1.51 -5.47
C THR A 172 -18.51 0.80 -4.97
N ARG A 173 -17.92 -0.03 -5.83
CA ARG A 173 -16.72 -0.81 -5.54
C ARG A 173 -15.53 -0.27 -6.31
N PRO A 174 -14.29 -0.45 -5.81
CA PRO A 174 -13.11 -0.12 -6.59
C PRO A 174 -13.01 -1.00 -7.85
N VAL A 175 -12.58 -0.41 -8.96
CA VAL A 175 -12.35 -1.14 -10.22
C VAL A 175 -11.09 -2.00 -10.17
N ALA A 176 -10.20 -1.75 -9.22
CA ALA A 176 -8.95 -2.49 -9.05
C ALA A 176 -8.38 -2.37 -7.63
N GLN A 177 -7.61 -3.39 -7.23
CA GLN A 177 -6.67 -3.38 -6.12
C GLN A 177 -5.25 -3.29 -6.68
N TRP A 178 -4.47 -2.26 -6.34
CA TRP A 178 -3.13 -2.02 -6.88
C TRP A 178 -2.09 -2.04 -5.75
N LEU A 179 -1.50 -3.21 -5.51
CA LEU A 179 -0.84 -3.56 -4.27
C LEU A 179 0.68 -3.73 -4.46
N PHE A 180 1.48 -2.86 -3.86
CA PHE A 180 2.94 -2.94 -3.85
C PHE A 180 3.43 -3.55 -2.54
N CYS A 181 4.18 -4.65 -2.62
CA CYS A 181 4.74 -5.40 -1.49
C CYS A 181 3.79 -5.44 -0.27
N PRO A 182 2.52 -5.85 -0.44
CA PRO A 182 1.49 -5.66 0.58
C PRO A 182 1.72 -6.52 1.83
N MET A 183 1.45 -5.95 3.00
CA MET A 183 1.43 -6.61 4.31
C MET A 183 0.05 -7.22 4.53
N LEU A 184 -0.11 -8.53 4.28
CA LEU A 184 -1.40 -9.20 4.15
C LEU A 184 -1.72 -10.18 5.28
N ASP A 185 -0.70 -10.81 5.88
CA ASP A 185 -0.87 -11.99 6.73
C ASP A 185 -0.09 -11.87 8.04
N ASP A 186 -0.79 -11.82 9.15
CA ASP A 186 -0.22 -11.78 10.49
C ASP A 186 0.52 -13.08 10.87
N ARG A 187 0.25 -14.20 10.18
CA ARG A 187 0.94 -15.48 10.40
C ARG A 187 2.41 -15.43 9.99
N THR A 188 2.77 -14.61 9.01
CA THR A 188 4.19 -14.36 8.66
C THR A 188 4.95 -13.83 9.89
N ALA A 189 4.33 -12.94 10.67
CA ALA A 189 4.93 -12.38 11.88
C ALA A 189 5.13 -13.41 12.98
N SER A 190 4.29 -14.44 13.06
CA SER A 190 4.38 -15.52 14.05
C SER A 190 5.44 -16.59 13.70
N ASP A 191 5.89 -16.67 12.45
CA ASP A 191 6.94 -17.59 12.03
C ASP A 191 8.32 -17.12 12.50
N ARG A 192 8.76 -17.69 13.65
CA ARG A 192 10.03 -17.34 14.29
C ARG A 192 11.27 -17.76 13.47
N ALA A 193 11.13 -18.69 12.53
CA ALA A 193 12.24 -19.09 11.67
C ALA A 193 12.68 -17.95 10.75
N LEU A 194 11.78 -17.04 10.41
CA LEU A 194 12.06 -15.83 9.62
C LEU A 194 12.93 -14.81 10.36
N ASP A 195 13.02 -14.88 11.70
CA ASP A 195 13.92 -14.01 12.47
C ASP A 195 15.41 -14.31 12.18
N ALA A 196 15.72 -15.48 11.67
CA ALA A 196 17.08 -15.89 11.27
C ALA A 196 17.46 -15.42 9.85
N VAL A 197 16.51 -14.94 9.07
CA VAL A 197 16.72 -14.43 7.70
C VAL A 197 16.83 -12.92 7.74
N ARG A 198 17.83 -12.39 7.04
CA ARG A 198 17.94 -10.93 6.88
C ARG A 198 17.07 -10.48 5.72
N HIS A 199 15.97 -9.80 6.01
CA HIS A 199 15.19 -9.06 5.03
C HIS A 199 15.56 -7.58 5.12
N PRO A 200 16.16 -6.96 4.08
CA PRO A 200 16.49 -5.53 4.12
C PRO A 200 15.22 -4.67 4.20
N VAL A 201 15.31 -3.55 4.89
CA VAL A 201 14.26 -2.54 5.09
C VAL A 201 13.20 -2.96 6.11
N TRP A 202 12.59 -4.14 5.94
CA TRP A 202 11.53 -4.63 6.83
C TRP A 202 11.78 -6.10 7.20
N ASP A 203 12.09 -6.35 8.45
CA ASP A 203 12.33 -7.70 8.98
C ASP A 203 11.14 -8.25 9.79
N ASN A 204 11.21 -9.54 10.14
CA ASN A 204 10.12 -10.19 10.85
C ASN A 204 9.91 -9.68 12.28
N ARG A 205 10.94 -9.14 12.93
CA ARG A 205 10.80 -8.52 14.25
C ARG A 205 9.98 -7.24 14.19
N SER A 206 10.28 -6.39 13.19
CA SER A 206 9.51 -5.18 12.91
C SER A 206 8.08 -5.51 12.49
N ASN A 207 7.91 -6.55 11.67
CA ASN A 207 6.61 -7.05 11.23
C ASN A 207 5.73 -7.48 12.41
N ARG A 208 6.29 -8.27 13.34
CA ARG A 208 5.59 -8.68 14.56
C ARG A 208 5.19 -7.50 15.43
N ALA A 209 6.10 -6.55 15.63
CA ALA A 209 5.79 -5.34 16.40
C ALA A 209 4.69 -4.49 15.75
N GLY A 210 4.67 -4.40 14.40
CA GLY A 210 3.62 -3.72 13.64
C GLY A 210 2.26 -4.38 13.79
N TRP A 211 2.19 -5.70 13.54
CA TRP A 211 0.95 -6.45 13.70
C TRP A 211 0.44 -6.45 15.14
N ALA A 212 1.32 -6.65 16.13
CA ALA A 212 0.92 -6.64 17.55
C ALA A 212 0.33 -5.28 17.95
N ALA A 213 0.95 -4.18 17.52
CA ALA A 213 0.42 -2.85 17.77
C ALA A 213 -0.95 -2.61 17.11
N TYR A 214 -1.11 -3.08 15.88
CA TYR A 214 -2.34 -2.89 15.09
C TYR A 214 -3.50 -3.74 15.60
N LEU A 215 -3.25 -5.01 15.93
CA LEU A 215 -4.28 -5.93 16.42
C LEU A 215 -4.58 -5.73 17.92
N GLY A 216 -3.72 -5.02 18.66
CA GLY A 216 -3.80 -4.94 20.12
C GLY A 216 -3.52 -6.27 20.82
N ALA A 217 -2.97 -7.24 20.11
CA ALA A 217 -2.66 -8.60 20.54
C ALA A 217 -1.46 -9.17 19.77
N GLU A 218 -0.84 -10.23 20.27
CA GLU A 218 0.18 -10.95 19.53
C GLU A 218 -0.39 -11.46 18.19
N PRO A 219 0.37 -11.32 17.08
CA PRO A 219 -0.07 -11.80 15.76
C PRO A 219 -0.26 -13.31 15.77
N GLY A 220 -1.31 -13.75 15.08
CA GLY A 220 -1.82 -15.10 15.17
C GLY A 220 -0.92 -16.18 14.60
N GLY A 221 -0.47 -17.08 15.48
CA GLY A 221 0.10 -18.39 15.15
C GLY A 221 -0.91 -19.52 15.28
N PRO A 222 -0.45 -20.78 15.25
CA PRO A 222 -1.29 -21.94 15.52
C PRO A 222 -2.00 -21.81 16.87
N GLY A 223 -3.34 -21.92 16.87
CA GLY A 223 -4.17 -21.80 18.09
C GLY A 223 -4.55 -20.38 18.52
N ALA A 224 -4.11 -19.33 17.81
CA ALA A 224 -4.57 -17.98 18.08
C ALA A 224 -6.05 -17.79 17.65
N SER A 225 -6.79 -16.94 18.38
CA SER A 225 -8.14 -16.55 18.00
C SER A 225 -8.14 -15.88 16.62
N PRO A 226 -9.19 -16.09 15.80
CA PRO A 226 -9.32 -15.37 14.53
C PRO A 226 -9.30 -13.85 14.76
N PRO A 227 -8.58 -13.09 13.92
CA PRO A 227 -8.65 -11.64 13.99
C PRO A 227 -10.05 -11.14 13.60
N PRO A 228 -10.43 -9.92 14.00
CA PRO A 228 -11.66 -9.32 13.53
C PRO A 228 -11.75 -9.27 12.01
N PRO A 229 -12.97 -9.28 11.41
CA PRO A 229 -13.14 -9.12 9.97
C PRO A 229 -12.35 -7.92 9.42
N TYR A 230 -11.73 -8.07 8.25
CA TYR A 230 -10.90 -7.07 7.55
C TYR A 230 -9.59 -6.67 8.25
N ALA A 231 -9.34 -7.07 9.51
CA ALA A 231 -8.08 -6.72 10.17
C ALA A 231 -6.85 -7.33 9.46
N VAL A 232 -7.00 -8.54 8.93
CA VAL A 232 -5.94 -9.28 8.24
C VAL A 232 -6.48 -9.81 6.91
N PRO A 233 -6.16 -9.17 5.77
CA PRO A 233 -6.78 -9.51 4.47
C PRO A 233 -6.63 -10.97 4.07
N ALA A 234 -5.48 -11.59 4.35
CA ALA A 234 -5.22 -12.98 3.99
C ALA A 234 -6.00 -14.00 4.86
N ARG A 235 -6.65 -13.57 5.95
CA ARG A 235 -7.49 -14.44 6.77
C ARG A 235 -8.92 -14.62 6.21
N ARG A 236 -9.33 -13.75 5.30
CA ARG A 236 -10.64 -13.90 4.63
C ARG A 236 -10.65 -15.18 3.79
N GLU A 237 -11.68 -16.01 3.97
CA GLU A 237 -11.80 -17.30 3.26
C GLU A 237 -12.38 -17.11 1.87
N ASP A 238 -13.53 -16.46 1.74
CA ASP A 238 -14.19 -16.18 0.46
C ASP A 238 -13.65 -14.91 -0.17
N LEU A 239 -12.94 -15.07 -1.29
CA LEU A 239 -12.38 -13.98 -2.08
C LEU A 239 -13.15 -13.75 -3.40
N ALA A 240 -14.24 -14.51 -3.64
CA ALA A 240 -15.01 -14.36 -4.87
C ALA A 240 -15.62 -12.95 -5.00
N GLY A 241 -15.68 -12.43 -6.23
CA GLY A 241 -16.26 -11.13 -6.54
C GLY A 241 -15.47 -9.90 -6.06
N LEU A 242 -14.30 -10.09 -5.47
CA LEU A 242 -13.39 -8.98 -5.17
C LEU A 242 -12.89 -8.33 -6.48
N PRO A 243 -12.53 -7.04 -6.46
CA PRO A 243 -12.06 -6.37 -7.67
C PRO A 243 -10.75 -6.97 -8.20
N PRO A 244 -10.49 -6.86 -9.53
CA PRO A 244 -9.22 -7.26 -10.11
C PRO A 244 -8.02 -6.76 -9.32
N ALA A 245 -6.96 -7.59 -9.21
CA ALA A 245 -5.80 -7.28 -8.39
C ALA A 245 -4.49 -7.32 -9.18
N TRP A 246 -3.65 -6.31 -8.99
CA TRP A 246 -2.25 -6.36 -9.32
C TRP A 246 -1.43 -6.40 -8.04
N ILE A 247 -0.56 -7.39 -7.92
CA ILE A 247 0.30 -7.57 -6.74
C ILE A 247 1.74 -7.60 -7.22
N GLY A 248 2.51 -6.60 -6.82
CA GLY A 248 3.93 -6.53 -7.11
C GLY A 248 4.76 -6.81 -5.87
N ILE A 249 5.76 -7.71 -5.98
CA ILE A 249 6.56 -8.17 -4.85
C ILE A 249 7.97 -8.55 -5.27
N GLY A 250 8.95 -8.31 -4.41
CA GLY A 250 10.30 -8.84 -4.58
C GLY A 250 10.45 -10.24 -3.96
N ASP A 251 11.25 -11.13 -4.57
CA ASP A 251 11.52 -12.45 -3.99
C ASP A 251 12.51 -12.40 -2.80
N ALA A 252 13.16 -11.24 -2.58
CA ALA A 252 13.96 -10.95 -1.40
C ALA A 252 13.19 -10.18 -0.30
N ASP A 253 11.89 -10.00 -0.46
CA ASP A 253 11.00 -9.37 0.51
C ASP A 253 10.48 -10.40 1.54
N LEU A 254 10.29 -9.95 2.78
CA LEU A 254 9.64 -10.75 3.83
C LEU A 254 8.23 -11.21 3.42
N PHE A 255 7.50 -10.36 2.69
CA PHE A 255 6.11 -10.60 2.30
C PHE A 255 5.95 -11.39 0.99
N HIS A 256 7.05 -11.90 0.41
CA HIS A 256 7.00 -12.65 -0.85
C HIS A 256 6.03 -13.84 -0.80
N ARG A 257 6.15 -14.68 0.24
CA ARG A 257 5.30 -15.87 0.36
C ARG A 257 3.82 -15.52 0.49
N GLU A 258 3.47 -14.64 1.43
CA GLU A 258 2.07 -14.26 1.68
C GLU A 258 1.43 -13.57 0.46
N SER A 259 2.21 -12.77 -0.29
CA SER A 259 1.75 -12.15 -1.54
C SER A 259 1.48 -13.18 -2.64
N CYS A 260 2.35 -14.18 -2.80
CA CYS A 260 2.15 -15.28 -3.74
C CYS A 260 0.92 -16.13 -3.37
N ASP A 261 0.78 -16.48 -2.08
CA ASP A 261 -0.33 -17.28 -1.56
C ASP A 261 -1.67 -16.53 -1.72
N PHE A 262 -1.70 -15.22 -1.44
CA PHE A 262 -2.89 -14.39 -1.61
C PHE A 262 -3.28 -14.27 -3.08
N ALA A 263 -2.32 -14.02 -3.99
CA ALA A 263 -2.57 -13.99 -5.42
C ALA A 263 -3.12 -15.32 -5.97
N ALA A 264 -2.57 -16.45 -5.49
CA ALA A 264 -3.05 -17.76 -5.89
C ALA A 264 -4.50 -18.00 -5.42
N ARG A 265 -4.84 -17.58 -4.20
CA ARG A 265 -6.21 -17.69 -3.67
C ARG A 265 -7.20 -16.78 -4.38
N LEU A 266 -6.81 -15.55 -4.73
CA LEU A 266 -7.64 -14.66 -5.56
C LEU A 266 -7.96 -15.29 -6.91
N ARG A 267 -6.95 -15.86 -7.61
CA ARG A 267 -7.16 -16.56 -8.88
C ARG A 267 -8.06 -17.78 -8.73
N ALA A 268 -7.85 -18.58 -7.68
CA ALA A 268 -8.71 -19.74 -7.40
C ALA A 268 -10.17 -19.36 -7.14
N ALA A 269 -10.42 -18.15 -6.60
CA ALA A 269 -11.75 -17.57 -6.42
C ALA A 269 -12.30 -16.87 -7.68
N GLY A 270 -11.63 -16.96 -8.83
CA GLY A 270 -12.07 -16.36 -10.09
C GLY A 270 -11.79 -14.88 -10.24
N VAL A 271 -10.97 -14.27 -9.34
CA VAL A 271 -10.58 -12.87 -9.42
C VAL A 271 -9.44 -12.71 -10.43
N ASP A 272 -9.61 -11.81 -11.40
CA ASP A 272 -8.55 -11.44 -12.36
C ASP A 272 -7.36 -10.84 -11.60
N THR A 273 -6.25 -11.59 -11.56
CA THR A 273 -5.12 -11.26 -10.70
C THR A 273 -3.79 -11.39 -11.45
N GLU A 274 -3.04 -10.30 -11.49
CA GLU A 274 -1.65 -10.28 -11.96
C GLU A 274 -0.70 -10.25 -10.76
N LEU A 275 0.30 -11.13 -10.77
CA LEU A 275 1.39 -11.17 -9.80
C LEU A 275 2.70 -10.90 -10.53
N ASP A 276 3.35 -9.77 -10.21
CA ASP A 276 4.64 -9.35 -10.79
C ASP A 276 5.75 -9.53 -9.74
N VAL A 277 6.51 -10.62 -9.86
CA VAL A 277 7.61 -10.94 -8.95
C VAL A 277 8.92 -10.38 -9.50
N MET A 278 9.60 -9.54 -8.72
CA MET A 278 10.90 -8.97 -9.06
C MET A 278 12.05 -9.79 -8.45
N PRO A 279 12.88 -10.50 -9.26
CA PRO A 279 13.98 -11.30 -8.74
C PRO A 279 15.06 -10.46 -8.03
N GLY A 280 15.35 -10.75 -6.77
CA GLY A 280 16.35 -10.06 -5.95
C GLY A 280 15.94 -8.66 -5.49
N ALA A 281 14.67 -8.30 -5.59
CA ALA A 281 14.16 -7.05 -5.04
C ALA A 281 13.79 -7.20 -3.55
N PRO A 282 14.23 -6.28 -2.68
CA PRO A 282 13.81 -6.20 -1.29
C PRO A 282 12.49 -5.44 -1.15
N HIS A 283 12.00 -5.35 0.07
CA HIS A 283 10.83 -4.57 0.44
C HIS A 283 10.91 -3.10 -0.01
N GLY A 284 9.86 -2.58 -0.64
CA GLY A 284 9.75 -1.17 -1.04
C GLY A 284 10.74 -0.74 -2.13
N VAL A 285 11.15 -1.63 -3.02
CA VAL A 285 12.15 -1.36 -4.07
C VAL A 285 11.76 -0.19 -4.97
N GLU A 286 10.49 0.00 -5.24
CA GLU A 286 9.94 1.10 -6.05
C GLU A 286 10.22 2.48 -5.46
N THR A 287 10.21 2.60 -4.12
CA THR A 287 10.56 3.82 -3.39
C THR A 287 12.07 4.00 -3.28
N LEU A 288 12.80 2.90 -3.03
CA LEU A 288 14.24 2.93 -2.77
C LEU A 288 15.09 3.17 -4.03
N ALA A 289 14.63 2.69 -5.17
CA ALA A 289 15.40 2.62 -6.39
C ALA A 289 14.57 2.89 -7.66
N GLY A 290 13.49 3.66 -7.57
CA GLY A 290 12.61 3.98 -8.70
C GLY A 290 13.30 4.70 -9.87
N ASP A 291 14.50 5.25 -9.65
CA ASP A 291 15.36 5.83 -10.70
C ASP A 291 16.16 4.78 -11.49
N VAL A 292 16.31 3.57 -10.96
CA VAL A 292 17.04 2.48 -11.64
C VAL A 292 16.19 1.94 -12.79
N PRO A 293 16.73 1.80 -14.01
CA PRO A 293 15.96 1.39 -15.20
C PRO A 293 15.18 0.10 -15.03
N TRP A 294 15.72 -0.88 -14.34
CA TRP A 294 15.08 -2.15 -14.03
C TRP A 294 13.84 -1.97 -13.14
N VAL A 295 13.93 -1.16 -12.07
CA VAL A 295 12.80 -0.84 -11.18
C VAL A 295 11.78 0.03 -11.90
N ARG A 296 12.24 0.99 -12.72
CA ARG A 296 11.35 1.83 -13.53
C ARG A 296 10.52 1.00 -14.51
N ALA A 297 11.10 -0.06 -15.10
CA ALA A 297 10.37 -0.97 -15.97
C ALA A 297 9.25 -1.71 -15.25
N TYR A 298 9.49 -2.13 -14.01
CA TYR A 298 8.47 -2.72 -13.13
C TYR A 298 7.35 -1.73 -12.83
N ILE A 299 7.68 -0.51 -12.39
CA ILE A 299 6.70 0.52 -12.12
C ILE A 299 5.83 0.79 -13.36
N ARG A 300 6.43 0.89 -14.57
CA ARG A 300 5.66 1.07 -15.81
C ARG A 300 4.74 -0.10 -16.16
N ARG A 301 5.06 -1.34 -15.79
CA ARG A 301 4.12 -2.47 -15.94
C ARG A 301 2.91 -2.30 -15.03
N ALA A 302 3.17 -1.97 -13.77
CA ALA A 302 2.12 -1.70 -12.78
C ALA A 302 1.19 -0.55 -13.23
N GLU A 303 1.76 0.54 -13.74
CA GLU A 303 1.01 1.71 -14.23
C GLU A 303 0.18 1.40 -15.47
N ARG A 304 0.70 0.62 -16.43
CA ARG A 304 -0.08 0.18 -17.60
C ARG A 304 -1.27 -0.66 -17.19
N TRP A 305 -1.05 -1.63 -16.30
CA TRP A 305 -2.12 -2.47 -15.78
C TRP A 305 -3.24 -1.63 -15.14
N LEU A 306 -2.86 -0.66 -14.30
CA LEU A 306 -3.81 0.25 -13.64
C LEU A 306 -4.56 1.11 -14.67
N ALA A 307 -3.85 1.69 -15.64
CA ALA A 307 -4.46 2.52 -16.69
C ALA A 307 -5.53 1.75 -17.48
N GLU A 308 -5.28 0.48 -17.81
CA GLU A 308 -6.25 -0.39 -18.49
C GLU A 308 -7.52 -0.63 -17.65
N ARG A 309 -7.40 -0.72 -16.33
CA ARG A 309 -8.55 -0.88 -15.44
C ARG A 309 -9.34 0.42 -15.30
N LEU A 310 -8.64 1.55 -15.13
CA LEU A 310 -9.28 2.86 -15.09
C LEU A 310 -9.95 3.25 -16.41
N ALA A 311 -9.55 2.67 -17.53
CA ALA A 311 -10.16 2.92 -18.85
C ALA A 311 -11.46 2.13 -19.10
N LYS A 312 -11.65 0.99 -18.43
CA LYS A 312 -12.75 0.04 -18.66
C LYS A 312 -13.96 0.24 -17.74
N GLY A 313 -13.80 1.04 -16.67
CA GLY A 313 -14.85 1.34 -15.68
C GLY A 313 -15.99 2.21 -16.23
#